data_eb938b31d6a9fd531b3bd35b7f9c9cba
#
_entry.id   eb938b31d6a9fd531b3bd35b7f9c9cba
#
_cell.length_a   1.000
_cell.length_b   1.000
_cell.length_c   1.000
_cell.angle_alpha   90.00
_cell.angle_beta   90.00
_cell.angle_gamma   90.00
#
_symmetry.space_group_name_H-M   'P 1'
#
loop_
_entity.id
_entity.type
_entity.pdbx_description
1 polymer ?
#
loop_
_entity_poly.entity_id
_entity_poly.type
_entity_poly.pdbx_seq_one_letter_code
_entity_poly.pdbx_strand_id
1 'polypeptide(L)'
;GGDLNAYTNKEGTVYYSAILKEHIARAVDLLSDIVFHSVYPQAEIDKEVEVICDEIESYNDSPAELIYDEFENILFKGSPLGHNILGTAEQVRAFKTEDALKFTQKLYRPDNAIFFAYGDIDFKKLVKLLQRALADDKSVGKLAEEKLPQISQITQISRDENSIAEEKSVSSVKSVGPKNYPSVRDEIAGQTIVMQKNTHQAHVMIGTRAYDVNDDRRMPLYLLNNMLGGPGMNAKLNLALREHNGLVYTVESTMVSYGDTGTWSIYFGCDEHDVKRCLRLVRKELDKFMQKPLSDAQLKAAKKQIKGQIGVACDNRENFALDFGKSFLHYGWEKNVDRLYEQVDEITAAQIQAVAQELFDKDRLTTLIFK
;
A
#
# COMPACT_ATOMS: atom_id res chain seq x y z
N GLY A 1 -4.88 -14.09 -25.58
CA GLY A 1 -3.73 -13.94 -24.71
C GLY A 1 -3.72 -12.62 -24.02
N GLY A 2 -3.98 -12.61 -22.73
CA GLY A 2 -3.89 -11.49 -21.84
C GLY A 2 -4.15 -11.97 -20.44
N ASP A 3 -3.58 -11.29 -19.45
CA ASP A 3 -3.82 -11.58 -18.04
C ASP A 3 -4.95 -10.69 -17.53
N LEU A 4 -5.86 -11.27 -16.76
CA LEU A 4 -6.90 -10.57 -16.03
C LEU A 4 -6.76 -10.93 -14.56
N ASN A 5 -6.69 -9.94 -13.71
CA ASN A 5 -6.54 -10.15 -12.27
C ASN A 5 -7.20 -9.04 -11.46
N ALA A 6 -7.37 -9.27 -10.16
CA ALA A 6 -7.89 -8.28 -9.23
C ALA A 6 -7.26 -8.49 -7.85
N TYR A 7 -7.20 -7.43 -7.06
CA TYR A 7 -6.87 -7.50 -5.65
C TYR A 7 -7.58 -6.41 -4.84
N THR A 8 -7.76 -6.67 -3.56
CA THR A 8 -8.32 -5.71 -2.60
C THR A 8 -7.27 -5.41 -1.52
N ASN A 9 -7.16 -4.15 -1.17
CA ASN A 9 -6.41 -3.70 -0.01
C ASN A 9 -7.32 -2.95 0.98
N LYS A 10 -6.77 -2.39 2.04
CA LYS A 10 -7.55 -1.69 3.08
C LYS A 10 -8.34 -0.47 2.57
N GLU A 11 -7.93 0.15 1.46
CA GLU A 11 -8.50 1.40 0.96
C GLU A 11 -9.18 1.28 -0.41
N GLY A 12 -8.98 0.19 -1.15
CA GLY A 12 -9.56 0.07 -2.49
C GLY A 12 -9.46 -1.31 -3.10
N THR A 13 -10.18 -1.49 -4.21
CA THR A 13 -10.13 -2.69 -5.05
C THR A 13 -9.62 -2.31 -6.43
N VAL A 14 -8.75 -3.12 -6.99
CA VAL A 14 -8.15 -2.93 -8.31
C VAL A 14 -8.48 -4.12 -9.18
N TYR A 15 -9.02 -3.85 -10.37
CA TYR A 15 -9.19 -4.81 -11.46
C TYR A 15 -8.24 -4.41 -12.57
N TYR A 16 -7.44 -5.32 -13.08
CA TYR A 16 -6.47 -4.98 -14.10
C TYR A 16 -6.24 -6.09 -15.12
N SER A 17 -5.77 -5.70 -16.29
CA SER A 17 -5.45 -6.62 -17.37
C SER A 17 -4.21 -6.16 -18.11
N ALA A 18 -3.27 -7.08 -18.38
CA ALA A 18 -2.14 -6.87 -19.26
C ALA A 18 -2.42 -7.54 -20.60
N ILE A 19 -2.48 -6.74 -21.68
CA ILE A 19 -2.91 -7.20 -23.01
C ILE A 19 -2.06 -6.62 -24.14
N LEU A 20 -2.14 -7.24 -25.31
CA LEU A 20 -1.62 -6.64 -26.55
C LEU A 20 -2.49 -5.43 -26.95
N LYS A 21 -1.85 -4.39 -27.47
CA LYS A 21 -2.44 -3.12 -27.90
C LYS A 21 -3.70 -3.29 -28.78
N GLU A 22 -3.69 -4.25 -29.68
CA GLU A 22 -4.79 -4.54 -30.61
C GLU A 22 -6.08 -4.99 -29.90
N HIS A 23 -6.00 -5.48 -28.66
CA HIS A 23 -7.12 -5.99 -27.88
C HIS A 23 -7.68 -5.00 -26.84
N ILE A 24 -7.22 -3.75 -26.86
CA ILE A 24 -7.65 -2.74 -25.88
C ILE A 24 -9.15 -2.56 -25.78
N ALA A 25 -9.88 -2.64 -26.92
CA ALA A 25 -11.34 -2.52 -26.92
C ALA A 25 -12.00 -3.63 -26.10
N ARG A 26 -11.48 -4.87 -26.22
CA ARG A 26 -11.98 -6.02 -25.44
C ARG A 26 -11.69 -5.88 -23.95
N ALA A 27 -10.49 -5.37 -23.59
CA ALA A 27 -10.13 -5.17 -22.20
C ALA A 27 -11.01 -4.08 -21.54
N VAL A 28 -11.26 -2.97 -22.25
CA VAL A 28 -12.15 -1.91 -21.77
C VAL A 28 -13.55 -2.44 -21.54
N ASP A 29 -14.10 -3.18 -22.50
CA ASP A 29 -15.44 -3.78 -22.41
C ASP A 29 -15.52 -4.73 -21.21
N LEU A 30 -14.60 -5.69 -21.11
CA LEU A 30 -14.56 -6.68 -20.04
C LEU A 30 -14.39 -6.06 -18.65
N LEU A 31 -13.43 -5.15 -18.46
CA LEU A 31 -13.20 -4.52 -17.17
C LEU A 31 -14.39 -3.64 -16.74
N SER A 32 -15.01 -2.93 -17.69
CA SER A 32 -16.20 -2.12 -17.41
C SER A 32 -17.40 -3.00 -17.02
N ASP A 33 -17.59 -4.13 -17.70
CA ASP A 33 -18.65 -5.08 -17.39
C ASP A 33 -18.48 -5.70 -15.99
N ILE A 34 -17.28 -6.18 -15.68
CA ILE A 34 -16.96 -6.76 -14.36
C ILE A 34 -17.21 -5.74 -13.24
N VAL A 35 -16.76 -4.51 -13.41
CA VAL A 35 -16.82 -3.50 -12.34
C VAL A 35 -18.22 -2.92 -12.17
N PHE A 36 -18.93 -2.62 -13.27
CA PHE A 36 -20.16 -1.83 -13.20
C PHE A 36 -21.44 -2.61 -13.48
N HIS A 37 -21.34 -3.80 -14.09
CA HIS A 37 -22.53 -4.55 -14.53
C HIS A 37 -22.64 -5.96 -13.90
N SER A 38 -21.78 -6.30 -12.94
CA SER A 38 -21.87 -7.57 -12.24
C SER A 38 -23.21 -7.73 -11.50
N VAL A 39 -23.81 -8.91 -11.59
CA VAL A 39 -25.17 -9.20 -11.05
C VAL A 39 -25.18 -10.12 -9.83
N TYR A 40 -24.05 -10.71 -9.48
CA TYR A 40 -23.82 -11.52 -8.28
C TYR A 40 -24.91 -12.59 -8.02
N PRO A 41 -25.14 -13.56 -8.91
CA PRO A 41 -26.16 -14.59 -8.68
C PRO A 41 -25.89 -15.35 -7.38
N GLN A 42 -26.92 -15.60 -6.56
CA GLN A 42 -26.74 -16.26 -5.26
C GLN A 42 -26.05 -17.61 -5.37
N ALA A 43 -26.36 -18.40 -6.40
CA ALA A 43 -25.73 -19.69 -6.62
C ALA A 43 -24.23 -19.61 -6.89
N GLU A 44 -23.73 -18.48 -7.45
CA GLU A 44 -22.28 -18.26 -7.62
C GLU A 44 -21.66 -17.72 -6.33
N ILE A 45 -22.36 -16.85 -5.58
CA ILE A 45 -21.91 -16.43 -4.24
C ILE A 45 -21.75 -17.66 -3.33
N ASP A 46 -22.73 -18.57 -3.32
CA ASP A 46 -22.69 -19.76 -2.45
C ASP A 46 -21.48 -20.67 -2.76
N LYS A 47 -21.05 -20.73 -4.03
CA LYS A 47 -19.83 -21.45 -4.41
C LYS A 47 -18.56 -20.71 -3.97
N GLU A 48 -18.52 -19.41 -4.21
CA GLU A 48 -17.38 -18.58 -3.90
C GLU A 48 -17.13 -18.46 -2.39
N VAL A 49 -18.20 -18.48 -1.59
CA VAL A 49 -18.14 -18.47 -0.13
C VAL A 49 -17.29 -19.63 0.41
N GLU A 50 -17.44 -20.83 -0.13
CA GLU A 50 -16.61 -21.97 0.32
C GLU A 50 -15.13 -21.78 -0.07
N VAL A 51 -14.85 -21.26 -1.27
CA VAL A 51 -13.48 -20.93 -1.72
C VAL A 51 -12.84 -19.88 -0.80
N ILE A 52 -13.58 -18.81 -0.47
CA ILE A 52 -13.09 -17.77 0.44
C ILE A 52 -12.89 -18.32 1.86
N CYS A 53 -13.75 -19.22 2.33
CA CYS A 53 -13.56 -19.86 3.64
C CYS A 53 -12.29 -20.72 3.68
N ASP A 54 -12.01 -21.45 2.62
CA ASP A 54 -10.77 -22.23 2.48
C ASP A 54 -9.54 -21.30 2.42
N GLU A 55 -9.66 -20.15 1.75
CA GLU A 55 -8.62 -19.13 1.71
C GLU A 55 -8.36 -18.54 3.11
N ILE A 56 -9.41 -18.22 3.88
CA ILE A 56 -9.30 -17.75 5.27
C ILE A 56 -8.58 -18.79 6.14
N GLU A 57 -8.93 -20.08 6.02
CA GLU A 57 -8.25 -21.16 6.74
C GLU A 57 -6.78 -21.24 6.36
N SER A 58 -6.47 -21.27 5.06
CA SER A 58 -5.10 -21.31 4.55
C SER A 58 -4.27 -20.13 5.05
N TYR A 59 -4.88 -18.94 5.08
CA TYR A 59 -4.22 -17.72 5.58
C TYR A 59 -3.97 -17.78 7.09
N ASN A 60 -4.93 -18.31 7.86
CA ASN A 60 -4.79 -18.50 9.31
C ASN A 60 -3.70 -19.53 9.65
N ASP A 61 -3.44 -20.49 8.76
CA ASP A 61 -2.39 -21.50 8.88
C ASP A 61 -1.01 -21.00 8.45
N SER A 62 -0.91 -19.75 7.96
CA SER A 62 0.34 -19.10 7.58
C SER A 62 0.72 -18.01 8.60
N PRO A 63 1.42 -18.34 9.70
CA PRO A 63 1.75 -17.37 10.76
C PRO A 63 2.59 -16.19 10.26
N ALA A 64 3.42 -16.42 9.23
CA ALA A 64 4.25 -15.40 8.63
C ALA A 64 3.45 -14.32 7.89
N GLU A 65 2.28 -14.66 7.36
CA GLU A 65 1.36 -13.74 6.70
C GLU A 65 0.36 -13.15 7.70
N LEU A 66 -0.26 -13.99 8.49
CA LEU A 66 -1.26 -13.61 9.48
C LEU A 66 -0.76 -12.54 10.47
N ILE A 67 0.52 -12.57 10.83
CA ILE A 67 1.08 -11.65 11.82
C ILE A 67 1.00 -10.18 11.36
N TYR A 68 1.02 -9.90 10.06
CA TYR A 68 0.89 -8.55 9.53
C TYR A 68 -0.52 -7.99 9.74
N ASP A 69 -1.54 -8.78 9.44
CA ASP A 69 -2.94 -8.37 9.64
C ASP A 69 -3.27 -8.23 11.12
N GLU A 70 -2.88 -9.20 11.94
CA GLU A 70 -3.09 -9.12 13.39
C GLU A 70 -2.38 -7.93 14.02
N PHE A 71 -1.19 -7.60 13.54
CA PHE A 71 -0.46 -6.44 14.01
C PHE A 71 -1.18 -5.13 13.64
N GLU A 72 -1.65 -5.00 12.39
CA GLU A 72 -2.46 -3.84 11.99
C GLU A 72 -3.78 -3.77 12.75
N ASN A 73 -4.46 -4.89 12.98
CA ASN A 73 -5.68 -4.95 13.78
C ASN A 73 -5.47 -4.43 15.21
N ILE A 74 -4.31 -4.74 15.81
CA ILE A 74 -3.92 -4.22 17.12
C ILE A 74 -3.67 -2.71 17.05
N LEU A 75 -2.87 -2.25 16.10
CA LEU A 75 -2.53 -0.83 15.95
C LEU A 75 -3.74 0.04 15.62
N PHE A 76 -4.68 -0.49 14.84
CA PHE A 76 -5.85 0.25 14.38
C PHE A 76 -7.15 -0.18 15.06
N LYS A 77 -7.06 -0.76 16.24
CA LYS A 77 -8.24 -1.20 16.99
C LYS A 77 -9.27 -0.06 17.14
N GLY A 78 -10.50 -0.32 16.68
CA GLY A 78 -11.59 0.66 16.70
C GLY A 78 -11.61 1.60 15.48
N SER A 79 -10.68 1.46 14.54
CA SER A 79 -10.65 2.13 13.24
C SER A 79 -11.12 1.19 12.12
N PRO A 80 -11.64 1.72 11.00
CA PRO A 80 -11.95 0.91 9.82
C PRO A 80 -10.74 0.13 9.25
N LEU A 81 -9.51 0.53 9.52
CA LEU A 81 -8.30 -0.18 9.12
C LEU A 81 -8.02 -1.43 9.98
N GLY A 82 -8.59 -1.51 11.18
CA GLY A 82 -8.33 -2.56 12.16
C GLY A 82 -9.22 -3.80 11.98
N HIS A 83 -9.25 -4.38 10.77
CA HIS A 83 -9.95 -5.63 10.47
C HIS A 83 -9.26 -6.39 9.33
N ASN A 84 -9.44 -7.70 9.28
CA ASN A 84 -8.93 -8.53 8.20
C ASN A 84 -9.68 -8.24 6.89
N ILE A 85 -8.97 -8.18 5.76
CA ILE A 85 -9.57 -7.91 4.45
C ILE A 85 -10.55 -9.01 4.06
N LEU A 86 -10.23 -10.26 4.31
CA LEU A 86 -11.11 -11.41 4.05
C LEU A 86 -12.30 -11.51 5.02
N GLY A 87 -12.30 -10.76 6.12
CA GLY A 87 -13.30 -10.90 7.17
C GLY A 87 -13.18 -12.21 7.94
N THR A 88 -14.32 -12.77 8.34
CA THR A 88 -14.41 -14.09 9.01
C THR A 88 -15.30 -15.05 8.22
N ALA A 89 -15.04 -16.35 8.32
CA ALA A 89 -15.84 -17.38 7.65
C ALA A 89 -17.33 -17.27 8.02
N GLU A 90 -17.66 -16.88 9.27
CA GLU A 90 -19.05 -16.67 9.68
C GLU A 90 -19.69 -15.50 8.92
N GLN A 91 -19.00 -14.38 8.80
CA GLN A 91 -19.47 -13.21 8.04
C GLN A 91 -19.63 -13.54 6.55
N VAL A 92 -18.63 -14.21 5.95
CA VAL A 92 -18.64 -14.59 4.53
C VAL A 92 -19.82 -15.52 4.22
N ARG A 93 -20.09 -16.53 5.07
CA ARG A 93 -21.24 -17.43 4.91
C ARG A 93 -22.60 -16.74 5.03
N ALA A 94 -22.66 -15.57 5.65
CA ALA A 94 -23.88 -14.79 5.78
C ALA A 94 -24.20 -13.92 4.56
N PHE A 95 -23.24 -13.71 3.64
CA PHE A 95 -23.41 -12.83 2.48
C PHE A 95 -24.47 -13.30 1.50
N LYS A 96 -25.23 -12.32 0.98
CA LYS A 96 -26.28 -12.52 -0.03
C LYS A 96 -26.04 -11.59 -1.22
N THR A 97 -26.65 -11.93 -2.36
CA THR A 97 -26.68 -11.11 -3.57
C THR A 97 -27.02 -9.64 -3.25
N GLU A 98 -27.96 -9.42 -2.35
CA GLU A 98 -28.42 -8.07 -1.95
C GLU A 98 -27.33 -7.26 -1.27
N ASP A 99 -26.46 -7.91 -0.47
CA ASP A 99 -25.32 -7.26 0.19
C ASP A 99 -24.28 -6.82 -0.82
N ALA A 100 -23.93 -7.70 -1.77
CA ALA A 100 -23.00 -7.39 -2.85
C ALA A 100 -23.54 -6.24 -3.74
N LEU A 101 -24.81 -6.31 -4.15
CA LEU A 101 -25.45 -5.26 -4.96
C LEU A 101 -25.51 -3.93 -4.19
N LYS A 102 -25.85 -3.93 -2.90
CA LYS A 102 -25.87 -2.73 -2.07
C LYS A 102 -24.49 -2.09 -1.95
N PHE A 103 -23.46 -2.90 -1.80
CA PHE A 103 -22.08 -2.42 -1.73
C PHE A 103 -21.63 -1.80 -3.06
N THR A 104 -21.79 -2.53 -4.17
CA THR A 104 -21.36 -2.08 -5.50
C THR A 104 -22.14 -0.88 -6.00
N GLN A 105 -23.45 -0.83 -5.83
CA GLN A 105 -24.29 0.35 -6.17
C GLN A 105 -23.85 1.62 -5.42
N LYS A 106 -23.32 1.46 -4.20
CA LYS A 106 -22.83 2.58 -3.40
C LYS A 106 -21.43 3.03 -3.81
N LEU A 107 -20.53 2.10 -4.11
CA LEU A 107 -19.10 2.36 -4.23
C LEU A 107 -18.55 2.18 -5.64
N TYR A 108 -19.08 1.25 -6.44
CA TYR A 108 -18.63 0.99 -7.80
C TYR A 108 -19.39 1.87 -8.79
N ARG A 109 -18.98 3.12 -8.82
CA ARG A 109 -19.56 4.15 -9.69
C ARG A 109 -18.47 4.84 -10.48
N PRO A 110 -18.74 5.28 -11.70
CA PRO A 110 -17.75 5.99 -12.52
C PRO A 110 -17.15 7.24 -11.86
N ASP A 111 -17.90 7.93 -10.99
CA ASP A 111 -17.45 9.11 -10.23
C ASP A 111 -16.58 8.76 -9.01
N ASN A 112 -16.49 7.47 -8.67
CA ASN A 112 -15.66 6.92 -7.58
C ASN A 112 -14.63 5.91 -8.09
N ALA A 113 -14.31 5.95 -9.38
CA ALA A 113 -13.38 5.03 -10.02
C ALA A 113 -12.40 5.79 -10.94
N ILE A 114 -11.25 5.18 -11.18
CA ILE A 114 -10.29 5.63 -12.19
C ILE A 114 -10.04 4.48 -13.14
N PHE A 115 -10.10 4.78 -14.44
CA PHE A 115 -9.57 3.91 -15.47
C PHE A 115 -8.18 4.40 -15.86
N PHE A 116 -7.17 3.65 -15.50
CA PHE A 116 -5.77 3.93 -15.82
C PHE A 116 -5.28 2.98 -16.92
N ALA A 117 -4.62 3.51 -17.93
CA ALA A 117 -4.03 2.71 -18.98
C ALA A 117 -2.60 3.18 -19.25
N TYR A 118 -1.68 2.22 -19.35
CA TYR A 118 -0.26 2.46 -19.56
C TYR A 118 0.27 1.63 -20.73
N GLY A 119 0.94 2.28 -21.68
CA GLY A 119 1.51 1.63 -22.85
C GLY A 119 1.36 2.47 -24.13
N ASP A 120 1.50 1.83 -25.29
CA ASP A 120 1.29 2.46 -26.59
C ASP A 120 -0.22 2.56 -26.90
N ILE A 121 -0.86 3.64 -26.46
CA ILE A 121 -2.30 3.82 -26.47
C ILE A 121 -2.67 5.14 -27.16
N ASP A 122 -3.67 5.09 -28.04
CA ASP A 122 -4.37 6.29 -28.51
C ASP A 122 -5.40 6.72 -27.47
N PHE A 123 -5.08 7.78 -26.72
CA PHE A 123 -5.93 8.30 -25.65
C PHE A 123 -7.33 8.69 -26.11
N LYS A 124 -7.46 9.32 -27.29
CA LYS A 124 -8.78 9.71 -27.84
C LYS A 124 -9.64 8.50 -28.16
N LYS A 125 -9.02 7.44 -28.66
CA LYS A 125 -9.69 6.16 -28.92
C LYS A 125 -10.10 5.50 -27.62
N LEU A 126 -9.23 5.48 -26.61
CA LEU A 126 -9.54 4.95 -25.27
C LEU A 126 -10.74 5.64 -24.64
N VAL A 127 -10.77 6.98 -24.65
CA VAL A 127 -11.91 7.75 -24.11
C VAL A 127 -13.21 7.39 -24.81
N LYS A 128 -13.22 7.24 -26.13
CA LYS A 128 -14.42 6.81 -26.89
C LYS A 128 -14.88 5.40 -26.52
N LEU A 129 -13.94 4.48 -26.27
CA LEU A 129 -14.29 3.12 -25.85
C LEU A 129 -14.93 3.13 -24.46
N LEU A 130 -14.37 3.87 -23.51
CA LEU A 130 -14.92 4.03 -22.17
C LEU A 130 -16.30 4.70 -22.20
N GLN A 131 -16.49 5.76 -22.98
CA GLN A 131 -17.78 6.41 -23.15
C GLN A 131 -18.86 5.45 -23.67
N ARG A 132 -18.49 4.53 -24.57
CA ARG A 132 -19.43 3.50 -25.06
C ARG A 132 -19.74 2.45 -24.00
N ALA A 133 -18.72 1.95 -23.31
CA ALA A 133 -18.88 0.93 -22.29
C ALA A 133 -19.72 1.41 -21.09
N LEU A 134 -19.72 2.72 -20.82
CA LEU A 134 -20.45 3.35 -19.71
C LEU A 134 -21.75 4.07 -20.17
N ALA A 135 -22.12 4.00 -21.44
CA ALA A 135 -23.27 4.76 -21.99
C ALA A 135 -24.59 4.39 -21.36
N ASP A 136 -24.75 3.14 -20.92
CA ASP A 136 -25.98 2.64 -20.30
C ASP A 136 -26.07 2.89 -18.79
N ASP A 137 -24.98 3.39 -18.20
CA ASP A 137 -24.96 3.70 -16.77
C ASP A 137 -25.67 5.03 -16.50
N LYS A 138 -26.83 4.97 -15.80
CA LYS A 138 -27.64 6.13 -15.43
C LYS A 138 -26.90 7.19 -14.61
N SER A 139 -25.77 6.83 -13.98
CA SER A 139 -24.92 7.77 -13.24
C SER A 139 -24.12 8.67 -14.17
N VAL A 140 -23.75 8.21 -15.36
CA VAL A 140 -23.03 8.99 -16.39
C VAL A 140 -23.91 10.08 -16.99
N GLY A 141 -25.22 9.85 -17.13
CA GLY A 141 -26.17 10.84 -17.64
C GLY A 141 -26.29 12.09 -16.78
N LYS A 142 -26.13 11.96 -15.46
CA LYS A 142 -26.11 13.10 -14.53
C LYS A 142 -24.79 13.88 -14.53
N LEU A 143 -23.67 13.20 -14.79
CA LEU A 143 -22.35 13.84 -14.92
C LEU A 143 -22.19 14.65 -16.21
N ALA A 144 -22.96 14.34 -17.24
CA ALA A 144 -22.95 15.10 -18.51
C ALA A 144 -23.63 16.45 -18.38
N GLU A 145 -24.53 16.65 -17.42
CA GLU A 145 -25.21 17.92 -17.15
C GLU A 145 -24.46 18.80 -16.12
N GLU A 146 -23.73 18.18 -15.19
CA GLU A 146 -22.81 18.88 -14.30
C GLU A 146 -21.38 18.76 -14.90
N LYS A 147 -20.89 19.83 -15.54
CA LYS A 147 -19.55 19.99 -16.13
C LYS A 147 -18.61 18.82 -15.81
N LEU A 148 -18.39 17.93 -16.79
CA LEU A 148 -17.32 16.96 -16.77
C LEU A 148 -16.06 17.64 -16.15
N PRO A 149 -15.47 17.12 -15.08
CA PRO A 149 -14.16 17.60 -14.68
C PRO A 149 -13.30 17.53 -15.92
N GLN A 150 -12.66 18.63 -16.28
CA GLN A 150 -11.83 18.71 -17.47
C GLN A 150 -10.87 17.52 -17.37
N ILE A 151 -11.03 16.58 -18.33
CA ILE A 151 -10.11 15.47 -18.48
C ILE A 151 -8.76 16.15 -18.71
N SER A 152 -7.98 16.27 -17.65
CA SER A 152 -6.63 16.81 -17.73
C SER A 152 -5.89 15.89 -18.69
N GLN A 153 -5.42 16.47 -19.78
CA GLN A 153 -4.53 15.78 -20.71
C GLN A 153 -3.29 15.40 -19.89
N ILE A 154 -3.26 14.17 -19.39
CA ILE A 154 -2.04 13.60 -18.85
C ILE A 154 -1.08 13.55 -20.04
N THR A 155 -0.06 14.35 -19.94
CA THR A 155 0.98 14.53 -20.95
C THR A 155 1.49 13.17 -21.38
N GLN A 156 1.51 12.91 -22.67
CA GLN A 156 2.34 11.85 -23.23
C GLN A 156 3.76 12.09 -22.72
N ILE A 157 4.27 11.21 -21.88
CA ILE A 157 5.70 11.18 -21.59
C ILE A 157 6.37 10.64 -22.86
N SER A 158 6.52 11.51 -23.83
CA SER A 158 7.45 11.28 -24.93
C SER A 158 8.85 11.56 -24.39
N ARG A 159 9.78 10.69 -24.72
CA ARG A 159 11.22 10.86 -24.48
C ARG A 159 11.75 11.99 -25.41
N ASP A 160 11.35 13.20 -25.17
CA ASP A 160 11.99 14.37 -25.78
C ASP A 160 12.42 15.31 -24.66
N GLU A 161 13.70 15.41 -24.50
CA GLU A 161 14.40 16.38 -23.67
C GLU A 161 14.04 17.80 -24.12
N ASN A 162 13.70 18.64 -23.17
CA ASN A 162 13.43 20.08 -23.27
C ASN A 162 12.00 20.53 -23.55
N SER A 163 11.20 20.63 -22.49
CA SER A 163 10.35 21.79 -22.29
C SER A 163 9.86 21.89 -20.83
N ILE A 164 10.34 22.91 -20.15
CA ILE A 164 9.78 23.40 -18.88
C ILE A 164 8.39 23.97 -19.20
N ALA A 165 7.35 23.29 -18.81
CA ALA A 165 5.98 23.78 -18.92
C ALA A 165 5.45 24.15 -17.52
N GLU A 166 5.00 25.41 -17.42
CA GLU A 166 4.43 26.05 -16.25
C GLU A 166 3.29 25.26 -15.60
N GLU A 167 3.37 25.13 -14.28
CA GLU A 167 2.35 24.55 -13.42
C GLU A 167 1.03 25.34 -13.53
N LYS A 168 0.01 24.72 -14.12
CA LYS A 168 -1.39 25.09 -13.84
C LYS A 168 -1.93 24.09 -12.84
N SER A 169 -2.14 24.55 -11.61
CA SER A 169 -2.79 23.81 -10.54
C SER A 169 -4.13 23.22 -11.01
N VAL A 170 -4.21 21.91 -11.02
CA VAL A 170 -5.46 21.18 -11.22
C VAL A 170 -6.31 21.34 -9.96
N SER A 171 -7.50 21.92 -10.13
CA SER A 171 -8.48 22.03 -9.04
C SER A 171 -8.83 20.63 -8.54
N SER A 172 -8.56 20.40 -7.26
CA SER A 172 -8.81 19.19 -6.51
C SER A 172 -10.19 18.59 -6.83
N VAL A 173 -10.21 17.33 -7.26
CA VAL A 173 -11.36 16.46 -7.10
C VAL A 173 -11.71 16.52 -5.61
N LYS A 174 -12.94 16.96 -5.27
CA LYS A 174 -13.41 16.95 -3.89
C LYS A 174 -13.40 15.50 -3.42
N SER A 175 -12.34 15.09 -2.74
CA SER A 175 -12.35 13.91 -1.92
C SER A 175 -13.61 13.97 -1.05
N VAL A 176 -14.31 12.87 -0.92
CA VAL A 176 -15.36 12.73 0.11
C VAL A 176 -14.72 13.19 1.39
N GLY A 177 -15.21 14.33 1.95
CA GLY A 177 -14.54 15.05 3.01
C GLY A 177 -14.16 14.15 4.17
N PRO A 178 -13.10 14.48 4.92
CA PRO A 178 -12.61 13.66 5.98
C PRO A 178 -13.76 13.35 6.93
N LYS A 179 -14.17 12.09 6.98
CA LYS A 179 -14.99 11.64 8.11
C LYS A 179 -14.10 11.92 9.33
N ASN A 180 -14.63 12.67 10.30
CA ASN A 180 -13.99 12.86 11.60
C ASN A 180 -13.85 11.49 12.31
N TYR A 181 -12.90 10.70 11.89
CA TYR A 181 -12.39 9.62 12.70
C TYR A 181 -11.52 10.25 13.79
N PRO A 182 -11.57 9.76 15.04
CA PRO A 182 -10.68 10.26 16.08
C PRO A 182 -9.26 10.22 15.53
N SER A 183 -8.55 11.33 15.71
CA SER A 183 -7.21 11.50 15.15
C SER A 183 -6.37 10.30 15.59
N VAL A 184 -5.81 9.58 14.64
CA VAL A 184 -5.02 8.37 14.84
C VAL A 184 -3.73 8.66 15.65
N ARG A 185 -3.53 9.89 16.05
CA ARG A 185 -2.48 10.36 16.97
C ARG A 185 -2.71 10.01 18.43
N ASP A 186 -3.91 9.48 18.78
CA ASP A 186 -4.18 9.06 20.15
C ASP A 186 -3.27 7.87 20.48
N GLU A 187 -2.40 8.12 21.44
CA GLU A 187 -1.28 7.34 21.92
C GLU A 187 -1.66 5.87 22.17
N ILE A 188 -1.23 4.98 21.26
CA ILE A 188 -1.14 3.57 21.65
C ILE A 188 0.15 3.46 22.44
N ALA A 189 0.02 3.28 23.76
CA ALA A 189 1.14 2.90 24.59
C ALA A 189 1.72 1.58 24.07
N GLY A 190 3.04 1.52 23.95
CA GLY A 190 3.74 0.32 23.54
C GLY A 190 3.38 -0.86 24.44
N GLN A 191 3.11 -2.00 23.84
CA GLN A 191 2.71 -3.22 24.55
C GLN A 191 3.39 -4.44 23.95
N THR A 192 3.51 -5.50 24.72
CA THR A 192 3.98 -6.80 24.20
C THR A 192 2.85 -7.80 24.32
N ILE A 193 2.48 -8.39 23.18
CA ILE A 193 1.42 -9.38 23.07
C ILE A 193 2.04 -10.69 22.59
N VAL A 194 1.74 -11.78 23.26
CA VAL A 194 2.18 -13.13 22.89
C VAL A 194 0.95 -13.97 22.58
N MET A 195 0.89 -14.54 21.39
CA MET A 195 -0.17 -15.45 20.96
C MET A 195 0.40 -16.84 20.69
N GLN A 196 -0.24 -17.85 21.28
CA GLN A 196 0.12 -19.25 21.03
C GLN A 196 -0.51 -19.69 19.72
N LYS A 197 0.32 -20.02 18.72
CA LYS A 197 -0.09 -20.44 17.39
C LYS A 197 0.50 -21.79 16.98
N ASN A 198 1.20 -22.47 17.93
CA ASN A 198 1.86 -23.76 17.71
C ASN A 198 2.75 -23.77 16.46
N THR A 199 3.54 -22.73 16.28
CA THR A 199 4.43 -22.55 15.13
C THR A 199 5.77 -23.21 15.36
N HIS A 200 6.44 -23.70 14.30
CA HIS A 200 7.80 -24.24 14.40
C HIS A 200 8.85 -23.18 14.74
N GLN A 201 8.60 -21.92 14.37
CA GLN A 201 9.43 -20.77 14.65
C GLN A 201 8.59 -19.68 15.30
N ALA A 202 9.21 -18.89 16.15
CA ALA A 202 8.56 -17.66 16.60
C ALA A 202 8.56 -16.62 15.47
N HIS A 203 7.41 -16.03 15.21
CA HIS A 203 7.25 -14.88 14.33
C HIS A 203 7.08 -13.64 15.19
N VAL A 204 7.85 -12.61 14.93
CA VAL A 204 7.89 -11.39 15.74
C VAL A 204 7.68 -10.18 14.87
N MET A 205 6.73 -9.33 15.26
CA MET A 205 6.53 -8.02 14.67
C MET A 205 6.65 -6.93 15.72
N ILE A 206 7.41 -5.88 15.41
CA ILE A 206 7.64 -4.71 16.27
C ILE A 206 7.33 -3.47 15.47
N GLY A 207 6.54 -2.56 15.98
CA GLY A 207 6.26 -1.33 15.24
C GLY A 207 5.28 -0.41 15.96
N THR A 208 4.84 0.61 15.23
CA THR A 208 3.95 1.63 15.73
C THR A 208 3.17 2.26 14.58
N ARG A 209 2.16 3.07 14.90
CA ARG A 209 1.54 3.98 13.93
C ARG A 209 2.59 4.98 13.42
N ALA A 210 2.48 5.31 12.14
CA ALA A 210 3.39 6.20 11.45
C ALA A 210 2.64 7.27 10.64
N TYR A 211 3.31 7.87 9.70
CA TYR A 211 2.85 9.04 8.96
C TYR A 211 1.90 8.69 7.82
N ASP A 212 0.89 9.51 7.65
CA ASP A 212 0.03 9.48 6.47
C ASP A 212 0.78 9.93 5.19
N VAL A 213 0.08 9.81 4.06
CA VAL A 213 0.67 10.11 2.74
C VAL A 213 1.06 11.55 2.52
N ASN A 214 0.45 12.50 3.25
CA ASN A 214 0.68 13.94 3.11
C ASN A 214 1.70 14.48 4.12
N ASP A 215 2.17 13.67 5.06
CA ASP A 215 3.12 14.11 6.09
C ASP A 215 4.54 14.20 5.52
N ASP A 216 5.19 15.36 5.67
CA ASP A 216 6.55 15.59 5.17
C ASP A 216 7.59 14.64 5.78
N ARG A 217 7.33 14.11 6.99
CA ARG A 217 8.20 13.14 7.66
C ARG A 217 8.17 11.74 7.02
N ARG A 218 7.21 11.49 6.14
CA ARG A 218 7.10 10.23 5.40
C ARG A 218 8.35 9.94 4.58
N MET A 219 8.93 10.93 3.90
CA MET A 219 10.12 10.72 3.07
C MET A 219 11.39 10.42 3.88
N PRO A 220 11.71 11.12 4.98
CA PRO A 220 12.74 10.70 5.92
C PRO A 220 12.53 9.28 6.47
N LEU A 221 11.27 8.91 6.82
CA LEU A 221 10.96 7.55 7.26
C LEU A 221 11.20 6.52 6.15
N TYR A 222 10.85 6.84 4.90
CA TYR A 222 11.07 5.95 3.76
C TYR A 222 12.56 5.62 3.58
N LEU A 223 13.44 6.62 3.68
CA LEU A 223 14.88 6.41 3.62
C LEU A 223 15.39 5.62 4.84
N LEU A 224 14.94 5.95 6.04
CA LEU A 224 15.29 5.27 7.28
C LEU A 224 14.87 3.79 7.25
N ASN A 225 13.64 3.51 6.81
CA ASN A 225 13.10 2.16 6.64
C ASN A 225 13.97 1.33 5.67
N ASN A 226 14.36 1.91 4.55
CA ASN A 226 15.24 1.25 3.59
C ASN A 226 16.62 0.90 4.17
N MET A 227 17.19 1.79 4.98
CA MET A 227 18.46 1.56 5.66
C MET A 227 18.37 0.49 6.74
N LEU A 228 17.23 0.40 7.44
CA LEU A 228 17.02 -0.57 8.52
C LEU A 228 16.81 -1.99 7.99
N GLY A 229 15.84 -2.19 7.15
CA GLY A 229 15.41 -3.51 6.71
C GLY A 229 14.87 -3.54 5.27
N GLY A 230 15.37 -2.64 4.40
CA GLY A 230 15.08 -2.68 2.97
C GLY A 230 15.70 -3.91 2.28
N PRO A 231 15.46 -4.08 0.97
CA PRO A 231 15.81 -5.30 0.23
C PRO A 231 17.32 -5.53 0.05
N GLY A 232 18.16 -4.57 0.44
CA GLY A 232 19.62 -4.69 0.33
C GLY A 232 20.22 -5.58 1.42
N MET A 233 21.15 -6.45 1.06
CA MET A 233 21.89 -7.29 2.03
C MET A 233 22.68 -6.48 3.07
N ASN A 234 22.97 -5.22 2.80
CA ASN A 234 23.62 -4.26 3.68
C ASN A 234 22.67 -3.55 4.66
N ALA A 235 21.38 -3.89 4.65
CA ALA A 235 20.41 -3.38 5.61
C ALA A 235 20.84 -3.70 7.04
N LYS A 236 20.67 -2.74 7.96
CA LYS A 236 21.25 -2.82 9.32
C LYS A 236 20.72 -4.01 10.11
N LEU A 237 19.44 -4.31 9.99
CA LEU A 237 18.82 -5.46 10.66
C LEU A 237 19.30 -6.78 10.05
N ASN A 238 19.40 -6.87 8.73
CA ASN A 238 19.93 -8.06 8.06
C ASN A 238 21.36 -8.35 8.54
N LEU A 239 22.24 -7.34 8.55
CA LEU A 239 23.60 -7.50 9.07
C LEU A 239 23.61 -7.91 10.55
N ALA A 240 22.77 -7.28 11.39
CA ALA A 240 22.79 -7.52 12.83
C ALA A 240 22.19 -8.88 13.22
N LEU A 241 21.09 -9.32 12.61
CA LEU A 241 20.39 -10.54 13.02
C LEU A 241 20.80 -11.76 12.20
N ARG A 242 20.97 -11.60 10.89
CA ARG A 242 21.27 -12.69 9.98
C ARG A 242 22.77 -12.88 9.77
N GLU A 243 23.44 -11.90 9.16
CA GLU A 243 24.83 -12.10 8.69
C GLU A 243 25.82 -12.29 9.85
N HIS A 244 25.71 -11.47 10.91
CA HIS A 244 26.67 -11.52 12.01
C HIS A 244 26.30 -12.53 13.10
N ASN A 245 25.04 -12.90 13.23
CA ASN A 245 24.57 -13.73 14.34
C ASN A 245 23.85 -15.00 13.92
N GLY A 246 23.40 -15.14 12.67
CA GLY A 246 22.72 -16.34 12.17
C GLY A 246 21.41 -16.69 12.90
N LEU A 247 20.70 -15.68 13.45
CA LEU A 247 19.53 -15.88 14.30
C LEU A 247 18.22 -15.95 13.53
N VAL A 248 18.18 -15.35 12.34
CA VAL A 248 16.98 -15.24 11.52
C VAL A 248 17.28 -15.62 10.08
N TYR A 249 16.30 -16.20 9.41
CA TYR A 249 16.39 -16.41 7.98
C TYR A 249 15.94 -15.18 7.19
N THR A 250 14.86 -14.55 7.65
CA THR A 250 14.31 -13.32 7.06
C THR A 250 14.14 -12.26 8.14
N VAL A 251 14.51 -11.03 7.80
CA VAL A 251 14.20 -9.82 8.56
C VAL A 251 13.96 -8.69 7.60
N GLU A 252 12.88 -7.97 7.81
CA GLU A 252 12.51 -6.83 6.98
C GLU A 252 11.92 -5.70 7.82
N SER A 253 11.98 -4.50 7.27
CA SER A 253 11.31 -3.33 7.81
C SER A 253 10.39 -2.76 6.74
N THR A 254 9.14 -2.57 7.09
CA THR A 254 8.08 -2.11 6.19
C THR A 254 7.44 -0.83 6.70
N MET A 255 6.93 -0.04 5.79
CA MET A 255 6.07 1.11 6.09
C MET A 255 4.90 1.15 5.12
N VAL A 256 3.74 1.46 5.64
CA VAL A 256 2.53 1.71 4.85
C VAL A 256 1.99 3.07 5.22
N SER A 257 1.68 3.90 4.24
CA SER A 257 1.01 5.19 4.45
C SER A 257 -0.39 5.12 3.85
N TYR A 258 -1.37 5.43 4.67
CA TYR A 258 -2.78 5.56 4.33
C TYR A 258 -3.17 7.03 4.17
N GLY A 259 -4.40 7.31 3.79
CA GLY A 259 -4.88 8.69 3.58
C GLY A 259 -4.85 9.58 4.82
N ASP A 260 -4.95 9.00 6.02
CA ASP A 260 -5.05 9.72 7.31
C ASP A 260 -4.11 9.19 8.40
N THR A 261 -3.34 8.15 8.11
CA THR A 261 -2.41 7.49 9.05
C THR A 261 -1.37 6.67 8.32
N GLY A 262 -0.55 5.92 9.06
CA GLY A 262 0.37 4.93 8.52
C GLY A 262 0.84 3.95 9.57
N THR A 263 1.63 2.98 9.13
CA THR A 263 2.36 2.04 10.00
C THR A 263 3.82 2.00 9.62
N TRP A 264 4.63 1.72 10.60
CA TRP A 264 6.00 1.28 10.43
C TRP A 264 6.24 0.05 11.31
N SER A 265 6.86 -0.99 10.75
CA SER A 265 7.11 -2.23 11.48
C SER A 265 8.38 -2.94 11.02
N ILE A 266 8.90 -3.80 11.89
CA ILE A 266 9.96 -4.77 11.64
C ILE A 266 9.35 -6.14 11.85
N TYR A 267 9.57 -7.04 10.90
CA TYR A 267 9.24 -8.46 11.01
C TYR A 267 10.50 -9.31 10.98
N PHE A 268 10.53 -10.38 11.77
CA PHE A 268 11.50 -11.47 11.66
C PHE A 268 10.95 -12.79 12.19
N GLY A 269 11.47 -13.90 11.62
CA GLY A 269 11.26 -15.26 12.13
C GLY A 269 12.56 -15.80 12.76
N CYS A 270 12.47 -16.41 13.93
CA CYS A 270 13.60 -17.00 14.62
C CYS A 270 13.16 -18.17 15.50
N ASP A 271 14.13 -18.91 16.04
CA ASP A 271 13.86 -19.91 17.07
C ASP A 271 13.28 -19.25 18.34
N GLU A 272 12.36 -19.91 19.02
CA GLU A 272 11.67 -19.34 20.20
C GLU A 272 12.63 -18.88 21.29
N HIS A 273 13.70 -19.64 21.53
CA HIS A 273 14.70 -19.31 22.56
C HIS A 273 15.55 -18.07 22.18
N ASP A 274 15.62 -17.69 20.91
CA ASP A 274 16.39 -16.54 20.42
C ASP A 274 15.60 -15.23 20.36
N VAL A 275 14.28 -15.25 20.55
CA VAL A 275 13.41 -14.06 20.50
C VAL A 275 13.97 -12.91 21.34
N LYS A 276 14.33 -13.16 22.60
CA LYS A 276 14.88 -12.11 23.49
C LYS A 276 16.22 -11.55 22.99
N ARG A 277 17.03 -12.36 22.34
CA ARG A 277 18.31 -11.95 21.77
C ARG A 277 18.09 -11.09 20.54
N CYS A 278 17.20 -11.51 19.65
CA CYS A 278 16.82 -10.74 18.47
C CYS A 278 16.24 -9.37 18.86
N LEU A 279 15.28 -9.31 19.80
CA LEU A 279 14.71 -8.06 20.29
C LEU A 279 15.77 -7.08 20.83
N ARG A 280 16.79 -7.57 21.56
CA ARG A 280 17.90 -6.73 22.03
C ARG A 280 18.77 -6.20 20.89
N LEU A 281 19.00 -7.01 19.85
CA LEU A 281 19.78 -6.58 18.68
C LEU A 281 19.00 -5.55 17.86
N VAL A 282 17.70 -5.78 17.62
CA VAL A 282 16.80 -4.79 17.00
C VAL A 282 16.87 -3.48 17.78
N ARG A 283 16.64 -3.49 19.09
CA ARG A 283 16.68 -2.29 19.93
C ARG A 283 18.02 -1.55 19.78
N LYS A 284 19.15 -2.27 19.79
CA LYS A 284 20.48 -1.70 19.63
C LYS A 284 20.65 -0.97 18.27
N GLU A 285 20.08 -1.52 17.19
CA GLU A 285 20.14 -0.84 15.88
C GLU A 285 19.24 0.39 15.84
N LEU A 286 18.04 0.33 16.43
CA LEU A 286 17.15 1.49 16.53
C LEU A 286 17.77 2.62 17.36
N ASP A 287 18.38 2.30 18.50
CA ASP A 287 19.05 3.28 19.38
C ASP A 287 20.18 4.03 18.68
N LYS A 288 20.91 3.41 17.76
CA LYS A 288 21.97 4.09 17.00
C LYS A 288 21.42 5.26 16.18
N PHE A 289 20.25 5.09 15.53
CA PHE A 289 19.61 6.16 14.75
C PHE A 289 19.01 7.25 15.64
N MET A 290 18.57 6.91 16.85
CA MET A 290 18.04 7.89 17.81
C MET A 290 19.16 8.74 18.43
N GLN A 291 20.29 8.13 18.76
CA GLN A 291 21.36 8.75 19.54
C GLN A 291 22.29 9.62 18.70
N LYS A 292 22.51 9.25 17.44
CA LYS A 292 23.49 9.94 16.60
C LYS A 292 22.96 10.14 15.17
N PRO A 293 23.06 11.38 14.64
CA PRO A 293 22.72 11.63 13.25
C PRO A 293 23.68 10.88 12.32
N LEU A 294 23.20 10.59 11.11
CA LEU A 294 24.05 10.01 10.06
C LEU A 294 25.17 10.98 9.68
N SER A 295 26.35 10.44 9.37
CA SER A 295 27.38 11.22 8.71
C SER A 295 26.98 11.52 7.26
N ASP A 296 27.57 12.57 6.68
CA ASP A 296 27.32 12.97 5.28
C ASP A 296 27.59 11.80 4.31
N ALA A 297 28.63 11.03 4.56
CA ALA A 297 28.96 9.86 3.75
C ALA A 297 27.88 8.77 3.83
N GLN A 298 27.36 8.49 5.02
CA GLN A 298 26.27 7.53 5.22
C GLN A 298 24.98 7.99 4.55
N LEU A 299 24.61 9.26 4.73
CA LEU A 299 23.41 9.84 4.12
C LEU A 299 23.51 9.81 2.59
N LYS A 300 24.66 10.23 2.03
CA LYS A 300 24.90 10.20 0.58
C LYS A 300 24.79 8.78 0.00
N ALA A 301 25.38 7.81 0.69
CA ALA A 301 25.32 6.39 0.27
C ALA A 301 23.87 5.87 0.29
N ALA A 302 23.09 6.15 1.36
CA ALA A 302 21.70 5.75 1.49
C ALA A 302 20.82 6.36 0.40
N LYS A 303 20.97 7.66 0.12
CA LYS A 303 20.25 8.35 -0.97
C LYS A 303 20.57 7.74 -2.33
N LYS A 304 21.84 7.46 -2.62
CA LYS A 304 22.24 6.83 -3.88
C LYS A 304 21.63 5.43 -4.03
N GLN A 305 21.63 4.64 -2.96
CA GLN A 305 21.07 3.30 -2.98
C GLN A 305 19.56 3.32 -3.26
N ILE A 306 18.78 4.13 -2.53
CA ILE A 306 17.33 4.18 -2.70
C ILE A 306 16.92 4.73 -4.07
N LYS A 307 17.64 5.72 -4.60
CA LYS A 307 17.41 6.20 -5.97
C LYS A 307 17.64 5.11 -7.01
N GLY A 308 18.67 4.30 -6.86
CA GLY A 308 18.89 3.15 -7.74
C GLY A 308 17.74 2.13 -7.65
N GLN A 309 17.24 1.84 -6.46
CA GLN A 309 16.10 0.93 -6.25
C GLN A 309 14.80 1.49 -6.85
N ILE A 310 14.54 2.79 -6.68
CA ILE A 310 13.39 3.48 -7.31
C ILE A 310 13.47 3.35 -8.83
N GLY A 311 14.64 3.62 -9.43
CA GLY A 311 14.84 3.49 -10.87
C GLY A 311 14.52 2.08 -11.38
N VAL A 312 15.07 1.06 -10.74
CA VAL A 312 14.81 -0.36 -11.08
C VAL A 312 13.32 -0.70 -10.90
N ALA A 313 12.69 -0.24 -9.83
CA ALA A 313 11.26 -0.49 -9.59
C ALA A 313 10.36 0.18 -10.65
N CYS A 314 10.75 1.36 -11.15
CA CYS A 314 10.00 2.06 -12.21
C CYS A 314 10.10 1.37 -13.58
N ASP A 315 11.10 0.52 -13.81
CA ASP A 315 11.22 -0.28 -15.03
C ASP A 315 10.16 -1.41 -15.09
N ASN A 316 9.60 -1.81 -13.96
CA ASN A 316 8.45 -2.71 -13.92
C ASN A 316 7.17 -1.93 -14.27
N ARG A 317 6.72 -2.08 -15.52
CA ARG A 317 5.59 -1.32 -16.07
C ARG A 317 4.27 -1.60 -15.37
N GLU A 318 4.03 -2.85 -14.97
CA GLU A 318 2.81 -3.25 -14.27
C GLU A 318 2.74 -2.61 -12.90
N ASN A 319 3.76 -2.78 -12.07
CA ASN A 319 3.84 -2.17 -10.74
C ASN A 319 3.77 -0.64 -10.82
N PHE A 320 4.42 -0.03 -11.81
CA PHE A 320 4.33 1.41 -12.03
C PHE A 320 2.89 1.86 -12.31
N ALA A 321 2.18 1.13 -13.18
CA ALA A 321 0.79 1.45 -13.55
C ALA A 321 -0.16 1.31 -12.36
N LEU A 322 -0.04 0.23 -11.60
CA LEU A 322 -0.86 -0.02 -10.41
C LEU A 322 -0.63 1.06 -9.32
N ASP A 323 0.62 1.39 -9.03
CA ASP A 323 0.98 2.43 -8.08
C ASP A 323 0.50 3.82 -8.51
N PHE A 324 0.63 4.13 -9.81
CA PHE A 324 0.17 5.41 -10.35
C PHE A 324 -1.34 5.55 -10.23
N GLY A 325 -2.09 4.52 -10.69
CA GLY A 325 -3.55 4.50 -10.61
C GLY A 325 -4.04 4.66 -9.17
N LYS A 326 -3.44 3.93 -8.22
CA LYS A 326 -3.74 4.04 -6.80
C LYS A 326 -3.47 5.46 -6.26
N SER A 327 -2.31 6.01 -6.53
CA SER A 327 -1.92 7.33 -6.05
C SER A 327 -2.82 8.44 -6.61
N PHE A 328 -3.21 8.31 -7.87
CA PHE A 328 -4.11 9.26 -8.49
C PHE A 328 -5.54 9.16 -7.95
N LEU A 329 -6.05 7.94 -7.76
CA LEU A 329 -7.40 7.72 -7.20
C LEU A 329 -7.54 8.31 -5.80
N HIS A 330 -6.56 8.04 -4.92
CA HIS A 330 -6.67 8.40 -3.51
C HIS A 330 -6.24 9.85 -3.23
N TYR A 331 -5.24 10.35 -3.98
CA TYR A 331 -4.58 11.61 -3.62
C TYR A 331 -4.53 12.63 -4.74
N GLY A 332 -4.97 12.27 -5.96
CA GLY A 332 -4.85 13.13 -7.15
C GLY A 332 -3.40 13.35 -7.61
N TRP A 333 -2.46 12.51 -7.17
CA TRP A 333 -1.06 12.67 -7.49
C TRP A 333 -0.65 11.97 -8.77
N GLU A 334 0.03 12.70 -9.63
CA GLU A 334 0.78 12.10 -10.72
C GLU A 334 2.13 11.60 -10.20
N LYS A 335 2.45 10.34 -10.51
CA LYS A 335 3.74 9.76 -10.13
C LYS A 335 4.84 10.35 -11.01
N ASN A 336 5.64 11.23 -10.44
CA ASN A 336 6.80 11.84 -11.08
C ASN A 336 8.08 11.34 -10.39
N VAL A 337 8.90 10.60 -11.13
CA VAL A 337 10.14 9.98 -10.61
C VAL A 337 11.19 11.04 -10.31
N ASP A 338 11.28 12.10 -11.10
CA ASP A 338 12.26 13.17 -10.89
C ASP A 338 11.93 13.93 -9.60
N ARG A 339 10.65 14.25 -9.38
CA ARG A 339 10.20 14.85 -8.11
C ARG A 339 10.49 13.95 -6.91
N LEU A 340 10.33 12.62 -7.06
CA LEU A 340 10.67 11.68 -6.00
C LEU A 340 12.18 11.68 -5.72
N TYR A 341 13.01 11.81 -6.74
CA TYR A 341 14.47 11.94 -6.58
C TYR A 341 14.83 13.25 -5.88
N GLU A 342 14.18 14.35 -6.21
CA GLU A 342 14.37 15.64 -5.53
C GLU A 342 14.00 15.54 -4.05
N GLN A 343 12.85 14.97 -3.74
CA GLN A 343 12.43 14.73 -2.34
C GLN A 343 13.44 13.87 -1.57
N VAL A 344 14.03 12.86 -2.18
CA VAL A 344 15.11 12.07 -1.57
C VAL A 344 16.36 12.93 -1.34
N ASP A 345 16.69 13.83 -2.28
CA ASP A 345 17.87 14.71 -2.14
C ASP A 345 17.71 15.76 -1.03
N GLU A 346 16.49 16.19 -0.76
CA GLU A 346 16.19 17.17 0.29
C GLU A 346 16.25 16.58 1.71
N ILE A 347 16.22 15.25 1.88
CA ILE A 347 16.27 14.61 3.20
C ILE A 347 17.58 14.93 3.90
N THR A 348 17.50 15.33 5.16
CA THR A 348 18.66 15.65 6.02
C THR A 348 18.88 14.58 7.08
N ALA A 349 20.11 14.48 7.60
CA ALA A 349 20.42 13.55 8.71
C ALA A 349 19.63 13.90 9.98
N ALA A 350 19.35 15.20 10.21
CA ALA A 350 18.56 15.67 11.35
C ALA A 350 17.09 15.21 11.25
N GLN A 351 16.50 15.26 10.06
CA GLN A 351 15.12 14.75 9.85
C GLN A 351 15.03 13.25 10.10
N ILE A 352 16.00 12.46 9.63
CA ILE A 352 16.07 11.01 9.88
C ILE A 352 16.18 10.72 11.38
N GLN A 353 17.03 11.46 12.09
CA GLN A 353 17.18 11.30 13.53
C GLN A 353 15.91 11.69 14.30
N ALA A 354 15.26 12.79 13.92
CA ALA A 354 14.00 13.23 14.54
C ALA A 354 12.89 12.18 14.36
N VAL A 355 12.75 11.62 13.17
CA VAL A 355 11.82 10.52 12.88
C VAL A 355 12.15 9.29 13.72
N ALA A 356 13.43 8.91 13.81
CA ALA A 356 13.85 7.79 14.65
C ALA A 356 13.53 8.02 16.13
N GLN A 357 13.79 9.22 16.65
CA GLN A 357 13.46 9.58 18.04
C GLN A 357 11.96 9.54 18.32
N GLU A 358 11.13 9.96 17.35
CA GLU A 358 9.67 9.93 17.49
C GLU A 358 9.10 8.52 17.43
N LEU A 359 9.49 7.73 16.43
CA LEU A 359 8.85 6.42 16.18
C LEU A 359 9.48 5.26 16.95
N PHE A 360 10.78 5.34 17.28
CA PHE A 360 11.47 4.23 17.93
C PHE A 360 11.50 4.33 19.45
N ASP A 361 10.77 5.26 20.02
CA ASP A 361 10.60 5.31 21.47
C ASP A 361 9.99 3.97 21.94
N LYS A 362 10.66 3.35 22.95
CA LYS A 362 10.27 2.05 23.48
C LYS A 362 8.84 2.03 24.04
N ASP A 363 8.38 3.18 24.56
CA ASP A 363 7.06 3.32 25.16
C ASP A 363 5.94 3.46 24.10
N ARG A 364 6.32 3.58 22.82
CA ARG A 364 5.40 3.62 21.66
C ARG A 364 5.39 2.32 20.84
N LEU A 365 6.41 1.47 21.01
CA LEU A 365 6.54 0.27 20.18
C LEU A 365 5.67 -0.86 20.71
N THR A 366 4.74 -1.32 19.88
CA THR A 366 4.02 -2.57 20.10
C THR A 366 4.85 -3.73 19.57
N THR A 367 4.91 -4.81 20.33
CA THR A 367 5.55 -6.07 19.92
C THR A 367 4.51 -7.19 19.93
N LEU A 368 4.32 -7.85 18.80
CA LEU A 368 3.49 -9.05 18.66
C LEU A 368 4.39 -10.25 18.42
N ILE A 369 4.15 -11.33 19.14
CA ILE A 369 4.92 -12.57 19.04
C ILE A 369 3.95 -13.73 18.86
N PHE A 370 4.08 -14.47 17.77
CA PHE A 370 3.47 -15.79 17.57
C PHE A 370 4.50 -16.87 17.93
N LYS A 371 4.07 -17.89 18.68
CA LYS A 371 4.90 -19.01 19.08
C LYS A 371 4.09 -20.25 19.40
#